data_12b6b94b273fb8784b0a3a2356b87d8f
#
_entry.id   12b6b94b273fb8784b0a3a2356b87d8f
#
_cell.length_a   1.000
_cell.length_b   1.000
_cell.length_c   1.000
_cell.angle_alpha   90.00
_cell.angle_beta   90.00
_cell.angle_gamma   90.00
#
_symmetry.space_group_name_H-M   'P 1'
#
loop_
_entity.id
_entity.type
_entity.pdbx_description
1 polymer ?
#
loop_
_entity_poly.entity_id
_entity_poly.type
_entity_poly.pdbx_seq_one_letter_code
_entity_poly.pdbx_strand_id
1 'polypeptide(L)'
;MLDLPDGAPDLKEILIQSDAMPWREKSLAGIAEKMLWRDEKSGASIALIRFAKGAGIPEPHLHAANQFMFCLSGRYEYTKTGVVLTAGSFYCNPKGHVHGPAIAHEETVVVEIYDGPHYPQKPSWYTDEQDAR
;
A
#
# COMPACT_ATOMS: atom_id res chain seq x y z
N MET A 1 -12.26 -16.41 -31.83
CA MET A 1 -10.92 -16.45 -31.22
C MET A 1 -10.47 -15.04 -30.97
N LEU A 2 -10.01 -14.76 -29.76
CA LEU A 2 -9.47 -13.44 -29.44
C LEU A 2 -8.04 -13.34 -29.92
N ASP A 3 -7.73 -12.23 -30.62
CA ASP A 3 -6.37 -11.95 -31.00
C ASP A 3 -5.60 -11.45 -29.77
N LEU A 4 -4.48 -12.06 -29.49
CA LEU A 4 -3.61 -11.59 -28.41
C LEU A 4 -2.77 -10.42 -28.93
N PRO A 5 -2.60 -9.37 -28.12
CA PRO A 5 -1.66 -8.32 -28.51
C PRO A 5 -0.24 -8.87 -28.60
N ASP A 6 0.61 -8.17 -29.38
CA ASP A 6 2.01 -8.51 -29.49
C ASP A 6 2.65 -8.62 -28.10
N GLY A 7 3.22 -9.79 -27.81
CA GLY A 7 3.72 -10.08 -26.48
C GLY A 7 2.60 -10.60 -25.56
N ALA A 8 2.60 -11.91 -25.31
CA ALA A 8 1.74 -12.49 -24.28
C ALA A 8 2.04 -11.84 -22.94
N PRO A 9 1.03 -11.59 -22.07
CA PRO A 9 1.28 -11.04 -20.76
C PRO A 9 2.18 -11.97 -19.94
N ASP A 10 3.18 -11.39 -19.27
CA ASP A 10 4.04 -12.13 -18.35
C ASP A 10 3.30 -12.57 -17.09
N LEU A 11 2.22 -11.88 -16.77
CA LEU A 11 1.42 -12.13 -15.58
C LEU A 11 0.52 -13.35 -15.81
N LYS A 12 0.64 -14.33 -14.92
CA LYS A 12 -0.20 -15.53 -14.93
C LYS A 12 -1.47 -15.28 -14.12
N GLU A 13 -2.51 -16.08 -14.41
CA GLU A 13 -3.71 -16.08 -13.57
C GLU A 13 -3.34 -16.43 -12.13
N ILE A 14 -3.85 -15.64 -11.17
CA ILE A 14 -3.54 -15.79 -9.74
C ILE A 14 -4.85 -15.77 -8.97
N LEU A 15 -5.02 -16.76 -8.08
CA LEU A 15 -6.09 -16.74 -7.08
C LEU A 15 -5.46 -16.89 -5.69
N ILE A 16 -5.75 -15.93 -4.81
CA ILE A 16 -5.29 -15.94 -3.42
C ILE A 16 -6.49 -15.75 -2.52
N GLN A 17 -6.61 -16.60 -1.51
CA GLN A 17 -7.56 -16.40 -0.41
C GLN A 17 -6.84 -15.64 0.69
N SER A 18 -7.03 -14.34 0.73
CA SER A 18 -6.27 -13.48 1.65
C SER A 18 -6.53 -13.79 3.12
N ASP A 19 -7.70 -14.32 3.46
CA ASP A 19 -8.00 -14.72 4.84
C ASP A 19 -7.10 -15.84 5.34
N ALA A 20 -6.58 -16.67 4.44
CA ALA A 20 -5.65 -17.74 4.78
C ALA A 20 -4.19 -17.29 4.89
N MET A 21 -3.89 -16.05 4.51
CA MET A 21 -2.55 -15.51 4.60
C MET A 21 -2.31 -14.90 5.98
N PRO A 22 -1.11 -15.10 6.58
CA PRO A 22 -0.77 -14.39 7.81
C PRO A 22 -0.49 -12.91 7.55
N TRP A 23 -0.85 -12.07 8.50
CA TRP A 23 -0.39 -10.69 8.50
C TRP A 23 1.09 -10.64 8.86
N ARG A 24 1.87 -9.87 8.12
CA ARG A 24 3.29 -9.64 8.42
C ARG A 24 3.46 -8.24 9.00
N GLU A 25 4.02 -8.16 10.19
CA GLU A 25 4.27 -6.88 10.83
C GLU A 25 5.28 -6.06 10.05
N LYS A 26 5.03 -4.75 9.95
CA LYS A 26 5.92 -3.78 9.32
C LYS A 26 6.81 -3.13 10.38
N SER A 27 7.75 -2.29 9.94
CA SER A 27 8.67 -1.57 10.83
C SER A 27 7.94 -0.65 11.81
N LEU A 28 6.90 0.04 11.36
CA LEU A 28 6.10 0.90 12.23
C LEU A 28 5.13 0.06 13.04
N ALA A 29 5.09 0.32 14.35
CA ALA A 29 4.20 -0.40 15.25
C ALA A 29 2.74 -0.26 14.82
N GLY A 30 2.01 -1.37 14.88
CA GLY A 30 0.58 -1.41 14.56
C GLY A 30 0.26 -1.46 13.07
N ILE A 31 1.26 -1.55 12.20
CA ILE A 31 1.06 -1.69 10.76
C ILE A 31 1.45 -3.09 10.33
N ALA A 32 0.56 -3.76 9.61
CA ALA A 32 0.79 -5.11 9.09
C ALA A 32 0.36 -5.20 7.62
N GLU A 33 0.87 -6.19 6.94
CA GLU A 33 0.71 -6.33 5.50
C GLU A 33 0.45 -7.76 5.09
N LYS A 34 -0.37 -7.92 4.04
CA LYS A 34 -0.46 -9.16 3.24
C LYS A 34 -0.12 -8.79 1.81
N MET A 35 1.04 -9.23 1.33
CA MET A 35 1.44 -8.98 -0.06
C MET A 35 0.69 -9.93 -0.98
N LEU A 36 -0.19 -9.38 -1.84
CA LEU A 36 -1.01 -10.16 -2.75
C LEU A 36 -0.29 -10.42 -4.07
N TRP A 37 0.44 -9.42 -4.56
CA TRP A 37 1.16 -9.53 -5.82
C TRP A 37 2.30 -8.54 -5.85
N ARG A 38 3.38 -8.93 -6.49
CA ARG A 38 4.56 -8.10 -6.66
C ARG A 38 5.27 -8.42 -7.97
N ASP A 39 5.66 -7.37 -8.70
CA ASP A 39 6.49 -7.50 -9.87
C ASP A 39 7.93 -7.07 -9.53
N GLU A 40 8.83 -8.04 -9.54
CA GLU A 40 10.24 -7.79 -9.20
C GLU A 40 10.94 -6.87 -10.19
N LYS A 41 10.49 -6.83 -11.45
CA LYS A 41 11.11 -6.00 -12.48
C LYS A 41 10.76 -4.53 -12.33
N SER A 42 9.48 -4.22 -12.16
CA SER A 42 8.98 -2.84 -12.07
C SER A 42 8.92 -2.31 -10.65
N GLY A 43 8.88 -3.20 -9.66
CA GLY A 43 8.61 -2.84 -8.27
C GLY A 43 7.13 -2.60 -7.97
N ALA A 44 6.25 -2.78 -8.96
CA ALA A 44 4.81 -2.68 -8.75
C ALA A 44 4.33 -3.72 -7.74
N SER A 45 3.30 -3.36 -6.98
CA SER A 45 2.78 -4.26 -5.94
C SER A 45 1.33 -3.98 -5.63
N ILE A 46 0.65 -5.01 -5.11
CA ILE A 46 -0.70 -4.91 -4.55
C ILE A 46 -0.68 -5.62 -3.20
N ALA A 47 -1.09 -4.91 -2.16
CA ALA A 47 -1.08 -5.46 -0.80
C ALA A 47 -2.33 -5.02 -0.02
N LEU A 48 -2.70 -5.82 0.97
CA LEU A 48 -3.59 -5.38 2.04
C LEU A 48 -2.73 -4.81 3.16
N ILE A 49 -3.09 -3.64 3.64
CA ILE A 49 -2.43 -3.00 4.78
C ILE A 49 -3.46 -2.84 5.89
N ARG A 50 -3.09 -3.23 7.10
CA ARG A 50 -3.88 -3.02 8.30
C ARG A 50 -3.15 -2.06 9.22
N PHE A 51 -3.86 -1.02 9.64
CA PHE A 51 -3.39 -0.06 10.63
C PHE A 51 -4.21 -0.27 11.90
N ALA A 52 -3.56 -0.61 13.00
CA ALA A 52 -4.22 -0.60 14.29
C ALA A 52 -4.65 0.83 14.66
N LYS A 53 -5.67 0.98 15.49
CA LYS A 53 -6.07 2.29 15.99
C LYS A 53 -4.86 3.00 16.60
N GLY A 54 -4.62 4.23 16.18
CA GLY A 54 -3.49 5.04 16.60
C GLY A 54 -2.20 4.86 15.80
N ALA A 55 -2.13 3.83 14.96
CA ALA A 55 -0.99 3.63 14.08
C ALA A 55 -1.06 4.56 12.86
N GLY A 56 0.07 4.81 12.23
CA GLY A 56 0.14 5.63 11.04
C GLY A 56 1.56 5.91 10.64
N ILE A 57 1.72 6.82 9.68
CA ILE A 57 3.02 7.24 9.18
C ILE A 57 3.40 8.56 9.86
N PRO A 58 4.55 8.61 10.57
CA PRO A 58 4.86 9.76 11.44
C PRO A 58 5.30 11.01 10.72
N GLU A 59 5.72 10.92 9.45
CA GLU A 59 6.33 12.02 8.74
C GLU A 59 5.71 12.24 7.36
N PRO A 60 5.78 13.47 6.82
CA PRO A 60 5.53 13.69 5.39
C PRO A 60 6.53 12.89 4.56
N HIS A 61 6.05 12.33 3.46
CA HIS A 61 6.88 11.51 2.57
C HIS A 61 6.29 11.51 1.16
N LEU A 62 7.08 10.99 0.22
CA LEU A 62 6.66 10.80 -1.15
C LEU A 62 7.01 9.39 -1.62
N HIS A 63 6.38 8.94 -2.68
CA HIS A 63 6.63 7.63 -3.27
C HIS A 63 7.28 7.76 -4.64
N ALA A 64 8.01 6.71 -5.04
CA ALA A 64 8.68 6.65 -6.34
C ALA A 64 7.75 6.26 -7.48
N ALA A 65 6.49 5.93 -7.16
CA ALA A 65 5.47 5.51 -8.10
C ALA A 65 4.12 6.09 -7.68
N ASN A 66 3.12 5.95 -8.51
CA ASN A 66 1.75 6.31 -8.13
C ASN A 66 1.23 5.32 -7.11
N GLN A 67 0.62 5.83 -6.07
CA GLN A 67 -0.01 5.06 -5.02
C GLN A 67 -1.52 5.15 -5.16
N PHE A 68 -2.19 4.00 -5.20
CA PHE A 68 -3.64 3.93 -5.21
C PHE A 68 -4.08 3.17 -3.97
N MET A 69 -5.04 3.73 -3.25
CA MET A 69 -5.57 3.10 -2.04
C MET A 69 -7.09 2.99 -2.14
N PHE A 70 -7.61 1.83 -1.80
CA PHE A 70 -9.04 1.65 -1.63
C PHE A 70 -9.29 1.20 -0.18
N CYS A 71 -10.03 2.01 0.56
CA CYS A 71 -10.31 1.73 1.97
C CYS A 71 -11.46 0.73 2.08
N LEU A 72 -11.19 -0.40 2.74
CA LEU A 72 -12.19 -1.43 2.98
C LEU A 72 -12.95 -1.19 4.29
N SER A 73 -12.27 -0.68 5.31
CA SER A 73 -12.85 -0.44 6.63
C SER A 73 -12.01 0.55 7.42
N GLY A 74 -12.63 1.17 8.41
CA GLY A 74 -11.93 2.05 9.34
C GLY A 74 -11.99 3.52 8.99
N ARG A 75 -11.04 4.27 9.54
CA ARG A 75 -10.91 5.72 9.34
C ARG A 75 -9.44 6.12 9.43
N TYR A 76 -8.89 6.61 8.33
CA TYR A 76 -7.48 6.96 8.20
C TYR A 76 -7.34 8.39 7.68
N GLU A 77 -6.62 9.23 8.41
CA GLU A 77 -6.50 10.65 8.09
C GLU A 77 -5.06 11.06 7.78
N TYR A 78 -4.91 11.82 6.69
CA TYR A 78 -3.69 12.57 6.38
C TYR A 78 -3.84 13.94 7.03
N THR A 79 -3.19 14.14 8.18
CA THR A 79 -3.51 15.22 9.11
C THR A 79 -3.18 16.63 8.60
N LYS A 80 -2.20 16.77 7.71
CA LYS A 80 -1.86 18.10 7.16
C LYS A 80 -2.85 18.59 6.11
N THR A 81 -3.45 17.68 5.36
CA THR A 81 -4.39 18.05 4.29
C THR A 81 -5.84 17.87 4.67
N GLY A 82 -6.10 17.11 5.74
CA GLY A 82 -7.46 16.78 6.16
C GLY A 82 -8.13 15.72 5.28
N VAL A 83 -7.38 15.05 4.42
CA VAL A 83 -7.90 13.93 3.62
C VAL A 83 -8.19 12.76 4.55
N VAL A 84 -9.43 12.25 4.52
CA VAL A 84 -9.87 11.14 5.38
C VAL A 84 -10.38 10.02 4.50
N LEU A 85 -9.85 8.81 4.72
CA LEU A 85 -10.31 7.60 4.06
C LEU A 85 -11.23 6.84 5.01
N THR A 86 -12.42 6.50 4.52
CA THR A 86 -13.38 5.62 5.20
C THR A 86 -13.76 4.51 4.25
N ALA A 87 -14.56 3.54 4.70
CA ALA A 87 -14.98 2.41 3.85
C ALA A 87 -15.56 2.91 2.52
N GLY A 88 -15.00 2.42 1.42
CA GLY A 88 -15.40 2.83 0.06
C GLY A 88 -14.63 4.01 -0.51
N SER A 89 -13.72 4.64 0.26
CA SER A 89 -12.89 5.72 -0.26
C SER A 89 -11.84 5.19 -1.23
N PHE A 90 -11.71 5.85 -2.37
CA PHE A 90 -10.58 5.68 -3.27
C PHE A 90 -9.69 6.93 -3.19
N TYR A 91 -8.39 6.71 -3.05
CA TYR A 91 -7.41 7.80 -2.94
C TYR A 91 -6.20 7.50 -3.81
N CYS A 92 -5.77 8.49 -4.57
CA CYS A 92 -4.55 8.41 -5.36
C CYS A 92 -3.57 9.49 -4.89
N ASN A 93 -2.35 9.05 -4.53
CA ASN A 93 -1.24 9.97 -4.31
C ASN A 93 -0.28 9.83 -5.49
N PRO A 94 -0.18 10.86 -6.37
CA PRO A 94 0.69 10.76 -7.54
C PRO A 94 2.16 10.62 -7.17
N LYS A 95 2.91 9.98 -8.07
CA LYS A 95 4.37 9.88 -7.97
C LYS A 95 4.99 11.23 -7.63
N GLY A 96 5.84 11.24 -6.62
CA GLY A 96 6.59 12.44 -6.21
C GLY A 96 5.79 13.48 -5.44
N HIS A 97 4.49 13.27 -5.23
CA HIS A 97 3.67 14.19 -4.44
C HIS A 97 3.80 13.86 -2.96
N VAL A 98 4.17 14.87 -2.17
CA VAL A 98 4.34 14.72 -0.72
C VAL A 98 2.99 14.61 -0.04
N HIS A 99 2.83 13.61 0.83
CA HIS A 99 1.68 13.47 1.70
C HIS A 99 2.11 12.97 3.10
N GLY A 100 1.16 12.89 4.02
CA GLY A 100 1.43 12.54 5.41
C GLY A 100 1.80 13.76 6.25
N PRO A 101 1.98 13.58 7.55
CA PRO A 101 1.78 12.34 8.30
C PRO A 101 0.33 11.85 8.26
N ALA A 102 0.12 10.61 8.68
CA ALA A 102 -1.20 9.99 8.67
C ALA A 102 -1.43 9.18 9.94
N ILE A 103 -2.69 9.05 10.35
CA ILE A 103 -3.07 8.30 11.54
C ILE A 103 -4.39 7.57 11.33
N ALA A 104 -4.47 6.34 11.85
CA ALA A 104 -5.70 5.57 11.90
C ALA A 104 -6.48 5.95 13.17
N HIS A 105 -7.66 6.51 13.01
CA HIS A 105 -8.54 6.81 14.15
C HIS A 105 -9.28 5.58 14.64
N GLU A 106 -9.42 4.59 13.78
CA GLU A 106 -9.96 3.26 14.05
C GLU A 106 -9.06 2.25 13.35
N GLU A 107 -9.15 0.98 13.73
CA GLU A 107 -8.49 -0.06 12.93
C GLU A 107 -8.93 0.08 11.47
N THR A 108 -7.98 0.20 10.58
CA THR A 108 -8.23 0.47 9.16
C THR A 108 -7.57 -0.60 8.31
N VAL A 109 -8.31 -1.07 7.29
CA VAL A 109 -7.78 -1.98 6.28
C VAL A 109 -7.94 -1.33 4.92
N VAL A 110 -6.86 -1.27 4.16
CA VAL A 110 -6.86 -0.72 2.80
C VAL A 110 -6.24 -1.72 1.82
N VAL A 111 -6.67 -1.64 0.57
CA VAL A 111 -5.91 -2.21 -0.56
C VAL A 111 -4.98 -1.11 -1.03
N GLU A 112 -3.68 -1.41 -1.10
CA GLU A 112 -2.67 -0.46 -1.52
C GLU A 112 -1.96 -0.97 -2.78
N ILE A 113 -1.97 -0.15 -3.83
CA ILE A 113 -1.42 -0.49 -5.14
C ILE A 113 -0.36 0.54 -5.50
N TYR A 114 0.81 0.07 -5.90
CA TYR A 114 1.86 0.89 -6.51
C TYR A 114 2.12 0.40 -7.93
N ASP A 115 2.25 1.33 -8.87
CA ASP A 115 2.59 0.99 -10.26
C ASP A 115 4.10 0.95 -10.53
N GLY A 116 4.90 1.02 -9.47
CA GLY A 116 6.35 0.98 -9.48
C GLY A 116 6.90 0.90 -8.07
N PRO A 117 8.19 1.26 -7.85
CA PRO A 117 8.81 1.17 -6.53
C PRO A 117 8.09 2.03 -5.49
N HIS A 118 8.03 1.53 -4.26
CA HIS A 118 7.33 2.19 -3.16
C HIS A 118 7.97 3.54 -2.78
N TYR A 119 9.26 3.54 -2.52
CA TYR A 119 10.01 4.75 -2.14
C TYR A 119 11.21 4.98 -3.04
N PRO A 120 11.56 6.26 -3.33
CA PRO A 120 12.79 6.56 -4.07
C PRO A 120 14.03 6.27 -3.24
N GLN A 121 13.91 6.40 -1.92
CA GLN A 121 14.94 6.07 -0.94
C GLN A 121 14.26 5.44 0.26
N LYS A 122 14.95 4.54 0.92
CA LYS A 122 14.46 3.88 2.12
C LYS A 122 14.22 4.92 3.22
N PRO A 123 12.98 5.06 3.72
CA PRO A 123 12.70 6.02 4.79
C PRO A 123 13.35 5.61 6.12
N SER A 124 13.50 6.58 7.02
CA SER A 124 14.22 6.39 8.29
C SER A 124 13.60 5.33 9.21
N TRP A 125 12.29 5.08 9.08
CA TRP A 125 11.60 4.08 9.91
C TRP A 125 11.64 2.66 9.37
N TYR A 126 12.25 2.45 8.17
CA TYR A 126 12.32 1.12 7.56
C TYR A 126 13.36 0.26 8.22
N THR A 127 13.05 -1.04 8.37
CA THR A 127 14.02 -2.09 8.61
C THR A 127 14.01 -3.05 7.42
N ASP A 128 15.16 -3.62 7.07
CA ASP A 128 15.29 -4.45 5.87
C ASP A 128 14.42 -5.71 5.92
N GLU A 129 14.22 -6.27 7.11
CA GLU A 129 13.48 -7.51 7.29
C GLU A 129 11.96 -7.32 7.17
N GLN A 130 11.46 -6.16 7.61
CA GLN A 130 10.02 -5.95 7.78
C GLN A 130 9.38 -5.15 6.65
N ASP A 131 10.16 -4.39 5.89
CA ASP A 131 9.65 -3.47 4.87
C ASP A 131 10.22 -3.74 3.48
N ALA A 132 10.71 -4.95 3.23
CA ALA A 132 11.26 -5.34 1.94
C ALA A 132 10.16 -5.45 0.88
N ARG A 133 9.84 -4.35 0.25
CA ARG A 133 8.92 -4.27 -0.88
C ARG A 133 9.65 -3.99 -2.17
#